data_1f309b1b0109dd083b4360820faf32ef
#
_entry.id   1f309b1b0109dd083b4360820faf32ef
#
_cell.length_a   1.000
_cell.length_b   1.000
_cell.length_c   1.000
_cell.angle_alpha   90.00
_cell.angle_beta   90.00
_cell.angle_gamma   90.00
#
_symmetry.space_group_name_H-M   'P 1'
#
loop_
_entity.id
_entity.type
_entity.pdbx_description
1 polymer ?
#
loop_
_entity_poly.entity_id
_entity_poly.type
_entity_poly.pdbx_seq_one_letter_code
_entity_poly.pdbx_strand_id
1 'polypeptide(L)'
;FVLDQQLTVRYRGRIDNQYLPGISRAETTTHDLKNALDQLLAGKPIEVTETKPNGCFIGRVKHNEVTTKLTFCKEVAGVLHRHCVECHRTGEIAPFSLTDYDEVRGWADTMLETIEDGRMPPWHASPKYGHYANARFMPEKDKEILREWVAGGMPYGDIKDLPELPKFREGWHLPRVPDVVYEMRKRPFVVPKEGVVEYQYFVVDPGFKEDQWITGAQVLPGNRSVVHHAIVFIRP
;
A
#
# COMPACT_ATOMS: atom_id res chain seq x y z
N PHE A 1 20.16 -13.51 8.85
CA PHE A 1 21.26 -14.49 8.72
C PHE A 1 22.10 -14.48 9.99
N VAL A 2 22.55 -15.68 10.42
CA VAL A 2 23.59 -15.86 11.43
C VAL A 2 24.78 -16.55 10.75
N LEU A 3 25.97 -15.98 10.92
CA LEU A 3 27.22 -16.48 10.37
C LEU A 3 28.15 -16.88 11.52
N ASP A 4 28.94 -17.91 11.30
CA ASP A 4 30.02 -18.27 12.21
C ASP A 4 31.31 -17.47 11.93
N GLN A 5 32.36 -17.72 12.69
CA GLN A 5 33.65 -17.06 12.55
C GLN A 5 34.31 -17.28 11.16
N GLN A 6 33.94 -18.34 10.44
CA GLN A 6 34.38 -18.65 9.11
C GLN A 6 33.50 -18.05 8.03
N LEU A 7 32.56 -17.14 8.40
CA LEU A 7 31.57 -16.52 7.53
C LEU A 7 30.62 -17.50 6.87
N THR A 8 30.46 -18.70 7.42
CA THR A 8 29.50 -19.68 6.94
C THR A 8 28.12 -19.37 7.53
N VAL A 9 27.09 -19.33 6.67
CA VAL A 9 25.71 -19.13 7.11
C VAL A 9 25.23 -20.33 7.89
N ARG A 10 24.91 -20.13 9.15
CA ARG A 10 24.42 -21.15 10.09
C ARG A 10 22.93 -21.09 10.30
N TYR A 11 22.32 -19.92 10.13
CA TYR A 11 20.88 -19.73 10.15
C TYR A 11 20.48 -18.66 9.13
N ARG A 12 19.33 -18.91 8.48
CA ARG A 12 18.66 -17.91 7.66
C ARG A 12 17.15 -18.01 7.87
N GLY A 13 16.48 -16.88 8.00
CA GLY A 13 15.03 -16.86 8.13
C GLY A 13 14.47 -15.74 8.96
N ARG A 14 13.31 -15.97 9.54
CA ARG A 14 12.57 -15.00 10.35
C ARG A 14 13.23 -14.82 11.73
N ILE A 15 12.96 -13.69 12.37
CA ILE A 15 13.42 -13.41 13.72
C ILE A 15 12.64 -14.27 14.72
N ASP A 16 11.32 -14.31 14.55
CA ASP A 16 10.38 -15.03 15.39
C ASP A 16 9.08 -15.34 14.62
N ASN A 17 8.09 -15.85 15.30
CA ASN A 17 6.79 -16.18 14.73
C ASN A 17 5.66 -15.21 15.13
N GLN A 18 5.97 -14.03 15.62
CA GLN A 18 4.96 -13.05 16.06
C GLN A 18 4.06 -12.61 14.90
N TYR A 19 4.67 -12.35 13.75
CA TYR A 19 3.97 -11.89 12.56
C TYR A 19 4.01 -12.93 11.44
N LEU A 20 2.84 -13.31 10.94
CA LEU A 20 2.65 -14.13 9.75
C LEU A 20 1.64 -13.42 8.82
N PRO A 21 1.60 -13.73 7.52
CA PRO A 21 0.57 -13.18 6.63
C PRO A 21 -0.83 -13.41 7.19
N GLY A 22 -1.55 -12.31 7.50
CA GLY A 22 -2.88 -12.35 8.09
C GLY A 22 -2.95 -12.74 9.58
N ILE A 23 -1.82 -12.92 10.26
CA ILE A 23 -1.77 -13.29 11.67
C ILE A 23 -0.80 -12.39 12.41
N SER A 24 -1.28 -11.73 13.47
CA SER A 24 -0.47 -11.06 14.48
C SER A 24 -0.74 -11.70 15.83
N ARG A 25 0.29 -12.25 16.48
CA ARG A 25 0.16 -12.85 17.82
C ARG A 25 0.46 -11.79 18.87
N ALA A 26 -0.30 -11.84 19.97
CA ALA A 26 -0.04 -10.97 21.13
C ALA A 26 1.33 -11.26 21.75
N GLU A 27 1.75 -12.53 21.71
CA GLU A 27 3.05 -12.96 22.24
C GLU A 27 3.76 -13.88 21.25
N THR A 28 5.08 -13.77 21.21
CA THR A 28 5.95 -14.66 20.45
C THR A 28 6.02 -16.02 21.12
N THR A 29 5.73 -17.08 20.37
CA THR A 29 5.82 -18.47 20.89
C THR A 29 7.08 -19.20 20.42
N THR A 30 7.77 -18.69 19.39
CA THR A 30 9.00 -19.27 18.85
C THR A 30 9.98 -18.15 18.52
N HIS A 31 11.15 -18.19 19.14
CA HIS A 31 12.22 -17.21 18.95
C HIS A 31 13.33 -17.78 18.06
N ASP A 32 13.05 -17.95 16.77
CA ASP A 32 13.89 -18.71 15.85
C ASP A 32 15.34 -18.18 15.77
N LEU A 33 15.52 -16.86 15.59
CA LEU A 33 16.85 -16.24 15.54
C LEU A 33 17.60 -16.37 16.87
N LYS A 34 16.91 -16.11 17.99
CA LYS A 34 17.49 -16.22 19.32
C LYS A 34 17.97 -17.64 19.60
N ASN A 35 17.16 -18.65 19.31
CA ASN A 35 17.49 -20.05 19.51
C ASN A 35 18.71 -20.44 18.67
N ALA A 36 18.79 -20.01 17.42
CA ALA A 36 19.95 -20.25 16.56
C ALA A 36 21.23 -19.60 17.11
N LEU A 37 21.15 -18.38 17.61
CA LEU A 37 22.28 -17.68 18.23
C LEU A 37 22.73 -18.37 19.53
N ASP A 38 21.80 -18.71 20.40
CA ASP A 38 22.11 -19.41 21.67
C ASP A 38 22.79 -20.75 21.43
N GLN A 39 22.34 -21.52 20.44
CA GLN A 39 22.96 -22.80 20.08
C GLN A 39 24.34 -22.58 19.48
N LEU A 40 24.52 -21.62 18.58
CA LEU A 40 25.84 -21.31 17.99
C LEU A 40 26.85 -20.87 19.03
N LEU A 41 26.47 -19.96 19.94
CA LEU A 41 27.33 -19.46 21.00
C LEU A 41 27.69 -20.53 22.02
N ALA A 42 26.80 -21.49 22.25
CA ALA A 42 27.06 -22.64 23.09
C ALA A 42 27.91 -23.75 22.41
N GLY A 43 28.34 -23.56 21.17
CA GLY A 43 29.06 -24.55 20.38
C GLY A 43 28.23 -25.79 19.99
N LYS A 44 26.89 -25.69 20.05
CA LYS A 44 25.96 -26.76 19.70
C LYS A 44 25.55 -26.69 18.24
N PRO A 45 25.16 -27.80 17.61
CA PRO A 45 24.51 -27.79 16.31
C PRO A 45 23.22 -26.97 16.36
N ILE A 46 22.98 -26.15 15.32
CA ILE A 46 21.71 -25.43 15.17
C ILE A 46 20.67 -26.40 14.65
N GLU A 47 19.60 -26.63 15.45
CA GLU A 47 18.55 -27.59 15.11
C GLU A 47 17.69 -27.11 13.94
N VAL A 48 17.35 -25.81 13.92
CA VAL A 48 16.59 -25.20 12.84
C VAL A 48 17.48 -24.21 12.11
N THR A 49 18.02 -24.61 10.98
CA THR A 49 18.97 -23.80 10.19
C THR A 49 18.27 -22.85 9.23
N GLU A 50 16.99 -23.08 8.94
CA GLU A 50 16.23 -22.25 8.01
C GLU A 50 14.76 -22.13 8.42
N THR A 51 14.21 -20.93 8.33
CA THR A 51 12.77 -20.67 8.43
C THR A 51 12.32 -19.73 7.33
N LYS A 52 11.06 -19.84 6.90
CA LYS A 52 10.50 -18.93 5.88
C LYS A 52 10.29 -17.56 6.50
N PRO A 53 10.99 -16.50 6.02
CA PRO A 53 10.78 -15.14 6.50
C PRO A 53 9.43 -14.63 6.00
N ASN A 54 8.79 -13.81 6.83
CA ASN A 54 7.62 -13.05 6.43
C ASN A 54 8.07 -11.61 6.17
N GLY A 55 7.79 -11.09 5.00
CA GLY A 55 8.16 -9.74 4.61
C GLY A 55 8.08 -9.57 3.09
N CYS A 56 8.21 -8.33 2.67
CA CYS A 56 8.36 -8.00 1.25
C CYS A 56 9.79 -8.29 0.80
N PHE A 57 9.97 -8.63 -0.46
CA PHE A 57 11.30 -8.71 -1.04
C PHE A 57 11.99 -7.35 -0.94
N ILE A 58 13.23 -7.33 -0.47
CA ILE A 58 14.06 -6.14 -0.57
C ILE A 58 14.37 -5.92 -2.04
N GLY A 59 13.77 -4.91 -2.63
CA GLY A 59 14.09 -4.49 -3.99
C GLY A 59 15.57 -4.13 -4.07
N ARG A 60 16.36 -4.96 -4.73
CA ARG A 60 17.74 -4.59 -5.04
C ARG A 60 17.69 -3.70 -6.26
N VAL A 61 18.28 -2.51 -6.16
CA VAL A 61 18.56 -1.72 -7.35
C VAL A 61 19.53 -2.51 -8.22
N LYS A 62 18.99 -3.23 -9.18
CA LYS A 62 19.81 -3.84 -10.22
C LYS A 62 20.30 -2.67 -11.08
N HIS A 63 21.59 -2.48 -11.17
CA HIS A 63 22.20 -1.71 -12.28
C HIS A 63 22.06 -2.57 -13.53
N ASN A 64 20.87 -2.60 -14.09
CA ASN A 64 20.62 -3.28 -15.34
C ASN A 64 21.13 -2.38 -16.47
N GLU A 65 21.74 -2.98 -17.51
CA GLU A 65 21.99 -2.27 -18.77
C GLU A 65 20.63 -1.73 -19.26
N VAL A 66 20.65 -0.48 -19.71
CA VAL A 66 19.45 0.13 -20.27
C VAL A 66 19.20 -0.48 -21.65
N THR A 67 18.12 -1.24 -21.77
CA THR A 67 17.75 -1.94 -23.01
C THR A 67 16.44 -1.44 -23.60
N THR A 68 15.74 -0.53 -22.93
CA THR A 68 14.49 0.08 -23.40
C THR A 68 14.67 1.56 -23.76
N LYS A 69 13.77 2.06 -24.59
CA LYS A 69 13.62 3.50 -24.90
C LYS A 69 12.60 4.18 -23.99
N LEU A 70 11.81 3.40 -23.25
CA LEU A 70 10.84 3.94 -22.28
C LEU A 70 11.58 4.54 -21.09
N THR A 71 11.17 5.70 -20.67
CA THR A 71 11.78 6.40 -19.54
C THR A 71 10.76 6.74 -18.47
N PHE A 72 11.24 6.94 -17.25
CA PHE A 72 10.38 7.39 -16.16
C PHE A 72 9.68 8.70 -16.51
N CYS A 73 10.45 9.71 -16.92
CA CYS A 73 9.93 11.05 -17.17
C CYS A 73 8.86 11.07 -18.26
N LYS A 74 9.06 10.33 -19.35
CA LYS A 74 8.21 10.47 -20.53
C LYS A 74 6.98 9.57 -20.49
N GLU A 75 7.15 8.29 -20.12
CA GLU A 75 6.07 7.31 -20.22
C GLU A 75 5.55 6.91 -18.84
N VAL A 76 6.45 6.55 -17.90
CA VAL A 76 6.07 5.89 -16.66
C VAL A 76 5.39 6.83 -15.69
N ALA A 77 5.90 8.04 -15.48
CA ALA A 77 5.30 9.01 -14.58
C ALA A 77 3.84 9.29 -14.94
N GLY A 78 3.52 9.39 -16.23
CA GLY A 78 2.15 9.58 -16.69
C GLY A 78 1.22 8.39 -16.36
N VAL A 79 1.73 7.15 -16.42
CA VAL A 79 0.99 5.95 -16.01
C VAL A 79 0.73 5.99 -14.51
N LEU A 80 1.76 6.26 -13.70
CA LEU A 80 1.63 6.35 -12.25
C LEU A 80 0.66 7.46 -11.82
N HIS A 81 0.69 8.61 -12.49
CA HIS A 81 -0.21 9.73 -12.24
C HIS A 81 -1.68 9.36 -12.45
N ARG A 82 -1.98 8.54 -13.47
CA ARG A 82 -3.34 8.13 -13.78
C ARG A 82 -3.88 7.05 -12.83
N HIS A 83 -3.04 6.12 -12.36
CA HIS A 83 -3.51 4.90 -11.72
C HIS A 83 -3.08 4.73 -10.27
N CYS A 84 -2.04 5.42 -9.81
CA CYS A 84 -1.37 5.10 -8.55
C CYS A 84 -1.34 6.26 -7.55
N VAL A 85 -0.90 7.45 -7.99
CA VAL A 85 -0.56 8.55 -7.07
C VAL A 85 -1.77 9.17 -6.37
N GLU A 86 -3.00 8.88 -6.78
CA GLU A 86 -4.17 9.29 -6.00
C GLU A 86 -4.12 8.77 -4.56
N CYS A 87 -3.63 7.54 -4.39
CA CYS A 87 -3.46 6.89 -3.09
C CYS A 87 -2.00 6.82 -2.65
N HIS A 88 -1.07 6.67 -3.60
CA HIS A 88 0.37 6.53 -3.35
C HIS A 88 1.09 7.88 -3.41
N ARG A 89 0.78 8.77 -2.48
CA ARG A 89 1.46 10.05 -2.23
C ARG A 89 1.48 10.37 -0.74
N THR A 90 2.33 11.27 -0.35
CA THR A 90 2.47 11.69 1.05
C THR A 90 1.13 12.15 1.63
N GLY A 91 0.77 11.62 2.80
CA GLY A 91 -0.46 11.98 3.54
C GLY A 91 -1.70 11.19 3.14
N GLU A 92 -1.61 10.29 2.18
CA GLU A 92 -2.70 9.41 1.76
C GLU A 92 -2.56 8.00 2.34
N ILE A 93 -3.54 7.13 2.03
CA ILE A 93 -3.70 5.81 2.66
C ILE A 93 -2.58 4.81 2.33
N ALA A 94 -1.94 4.95 1.16
CA ALA A 94 -0.90 4.01 0.77
C ALA A 94 0.36 4.15 1.64
N PRO A 95 1.04 3.04 1.96
CA PRO A 95 2.16 3.03 2.91
C PRO A 95 3.46 3.63 2.36
N PHE A 96 3.52 3.94 1.06
CA PHE A 96 4.66 4.54 0.37
C PHE A 96 4.19 5.42 -0.78
N SER A 97 5.05 6.33 -1.21
CA SER A 97 4.77 7.24 -2.32
C SER A 97 5.25 6.65 -3.65
N LEU A 98 4.59 7.02 -4.75
CA LEU A 98 4.99 6.72 -6.13
C LEU A 98 5.13 8.01 -6.95
N THR A 99 5.44 9.12 -6.28
CA THR A 99 5.66 10.42 -6.91
C THR A 99 7.14 10.71 -7.18
N ASP A 100 8.03 9.96 -6.56
CA ASP A 100 9.48 10.09 -6.69
C ASP A 100 10.10 8.89 -7.42
N TYR A 101 11.07 9.18 -8.29
CA TYR A 101 11.71 8.15 -9.12
C TYR A 101 12.44 7.06 -8.31
N ASP A 102 13.17 7.46 -7.27
CA ASP A 102 13.95 6.49 -6.49
C ASP A 102 13.03 5.59 -5.65
N GLU A 103 11.94 6.14 -5.12
CA GLU A 103 10.90 5.35 -4.47
C GLU A 103 10.25 4.36 -5.45
N VAL A 104 9.87 4.82 -6.65
CA VAL A 104 9.26 3.97 -7.68
C VAL A 104 10.20 2.83 -8.07
N ARG A 105 11.50 3.11 -8.24
CA ARG A 105 12.51 2.06 -8.51
C ARG A 105 12.61 1.05 -7.37
N GLY A 106 12.56 1.52 -6.14
CA GLY A 106 12.60 0.66 -4.96
C GLY A 106 11.43 -0.31 -4.88
N TRP A 107 10.27 0.09 -5.39
CA TRP A 107 9.03 -0.67 -5.36
C TRP A 107 8.68 -1.38 -6.68
N ALA A 108 9.50 -1.24 -7.72
CA ALA A 108 9.17 -1.65 -9.09
C ALA A 108 8.73 -3.11 -9.21
N ASP A 109 9.50 -4.05 -8.64
CA ASP A 109 9.17 -5.48 -8.70
C ASP A 109 7.85 -5.78 -7.95
N THR A 110 7.64 -5.21 -6.76
CA THR A 110 6.42 -5.37 -5.98
C THR A 110 5.22 -4.73 -6.67
N MET A 111 5.43 -3.58 -7.30
CA MET A 111 4.40 -2.89 -8.08
C MET A 111 3.92 -3.78 -9.23
N LEU A 112 4.84 -4.34 -10.02
CA LEU A 112 4.47 -5.26 -11.10
C LEU A 112 3.74 -6.50 -10.58
N GLU A 113 4.26 -7.16 -9.54
CA GLU A 113 3.61 -8.31 -8.93
C GLU A 113 2.16 -8.00 -8.56
N THR A 114 1.93 -6.87 -7.86
CA THR A 114 0.58 -6.50 -7.39
C THR A 114 -0.37 -6.12 -8.52
N ILE A 115 0.16 -5.56 -9.62
CA ILE A 115 -0.63 -5.25 -10.82
C ILE A 115 -1.03 -6.53 -11.56
N GLU A 116 -0.09 -7.49 -11.72
CA GLU A 116 -0.36 -8.77 -12.39
C GLU A 116 -1.36 -9.63 -11.63
N ASP A 117 -1.25 -9.66 -10.30
CA ASP A 117 -2.19 -10.36 -9.43
C ASP A 117 -3.57 -9.67 -9.33
N GLY A 118 -3.73 -8.47 -9.92
CA GLY A 118 -4.97 -7.70 -9.86
C GLY A 118 -5.27 -7.10 -8.49
N ARG A 119 -4.27 -7.04 -7.58
CA ARG A 119 -4.40 -6.37 -6.28
C ARG A 119 -4.34 -4.84 -6.40
N MET A 120 -3.67 -4.34 -7.47
CA MET A 120 -3.54 -2.91 -7.77
C MET A 120 -3.89 -2.62 -9.24
N PRO A 121 -4.61 -1.53 -9.50
CA PRO A 121 -5.37 -0.71 -8.54
C PRO A 121 -6.44 -1.51 -7.79
N PRO A 122 -6.78 -1.18 -6.53
CA PRO A 122 -7.73 -1.96 -5.73
C PRO A 122 -9.15 -1.81 -6.30
N TRP A 123 -9.64 -2.87 -6.94
CA TRP A 123 -10.97 -2.93 -7.52
C TRP A 123 -11.48 -4.38 -7.55
N HIS A 124 -12.55 -4.66 -6.81
CA HIS A 124 -13.03 -6.02 -6.63
C HIS A 124 -14.23 -6.38 -7.52
N ALA A 125 -14.87 -5.40 -8.16
CA ALA A 125 -16.00 -5.67 -9.04
C ALA A 125 -15.53 -6.17 -10.41
N SER A 126 -15.96 -7.37 -10.79
CA SER A 126 -15.61 -7.94 -12.09
C SER A 126 -16.33 -7.23 -13.23
N PRO A 127 -15.65 -6.86 -14.33
CA PRO A 127 -16.28 -6.25 -15.50
C PRO A 127 -17.23 -7.20 -16.24
N LYS A 128 -17.20 -8.51 -15.90
CA LYS A 128 -18.13 -9.52 -16.47
C LYS A 128 -19.58 -9.34 -15.97
N TYR A 129 -19.77 -8.68 -14.83
CA TYR A 129 -21.07 -8.57 -14.16
C TYR A 129 -21.64 -7.14 -14.15
N GLY A 130 -21.01 -6.20 -14.83
CA GLY A 130 -21.52 -4.84 -14.92
C GLY A 130 -20.47 -3.81 -15.33
N HIS A 131 -20.96 -2.60 -15.57
CA HIS A 131 -20.13 -1.42 -15.85
C HIS A 131 -20.30 -0.43 -14.72
N TYR A 132 -19.18 0.04 -14.19
CA TYR A 132 -19.13 0.96 -13.05
C TYR A 132 -18.45 2.25 -13.48
N ALA A 133 -19.08 3.39 -13.27
CA ALA A 133 -18.56 4.69 -13.69
C ALA A 133 -17.22 5.06 -13.03
N ASN A 134 -16.95 4.51 -11.83
CA ASN A 134 -15.74 4.72 -11.07
C ASN A 134 -14.79 3.52 -11.08
N ALA A 135 -14.93 2.62 -12.06
CA ALA A 135 -14.06 1.45 -12.17
C ALA A 135 -12.59 1.82 -12.31
N ARG A 136 -11.74 1.11 -11.59
CA ARG A 136 -10.30 1.32 -11.55
C ARG A 136 -9.57 0.16 -12.23
N PHE A 137 -9.61 0.15 -13.55
CA PHE A 137 -8.87 -0.83 -14.36
C PHE A 137 -7.67 -0.17 -15.00
N MET A 138 -6.52 -0.84 -14.93
CA MET A 138 -5.34 -0.43 -15.66
C MET A 138 -5.41 -1.07 -17.07
N PRO A 139 -5.39 -0.29 -18.15
CA PRO A 139 -5.31 -0.81 -19.52
C PRO A 139 -4.04 -1.63 -19.72
N GLU A 140 -4.12 -2.68 -20.54
CA GLU A 140 -2.97 -3.56 -20.82
C GLU A 140 -1.77 -2.79 -21.35
N LYS A 141 -2.00 -1.80 -22.22
CA LYS A 141 -0.94 -0.89 -22.70
C LYS A 141 -0.16 -0.21 -21.58
N ASP A 142 -0.83 0.22 -20.52
CA ASP A 142 -0.16 0.90 -19.39
C ASP A 142 0.62 -0.12 -18.54
N LYS A 143 0.15 -1.36 -18.43
CA LYS A 143 0.90 -2.45 -17.80
C LYS A 143 2.15 -2.83 -18.61
N GLU A 144 2.04 -2.91 -19.93
CA GLU A 144 3.16 -3.18 -20.84
C GLU A 144 4.26 -2.13 -20.69
N ILE A 145 3.90 -0.83 -20.59
CA ILE A 145 4.88 0.25 -20.34
C ILE A 145 5.65 -0.02 -19.06
N LEU A 146 4.96 -0.36 -17.97
CA LEU A 146 5.62 -0.63 -16.69
C LEU A 146 6.52 -1.87 -16.75
N ARG A 147 6.05 -2.96 -17.37
CA ARG A 147 6.84 -4.20 -17.55
C ARG A 147 8.12 -3.94 -18.34
N GLU A 148 7.97 -3.30 -19.50
CA GLU A 148 9.09 -3.02 -20.37
C GLU A 148 10.10 -2.08 -19.71
N TRP A 149 9.64 -1.05 -19.02
CA TRP A 149 10.51 -0.13 -18.31
C TRP A 149 11.30 -0.82 -17.19
N VAL A 150 10.64 -1.65 -16.39
CA VAL A 150 11.30 -2.40 -15.30
C VAL A 150 12.29 -3.41 -15.87
N ALA A 151 11.89 -4.19 -16.86
CA ALA A 151 12.77 -5.16 -17.52
C ALA A 151 13.96 -4.49 -18.22
N GLY A 152 13.75 -3.29 -18.77
CA GLY A 152 14.73 -2.52 -19.52
C GLY A 152 15.69 -1.67 -18.68
N GLY A 153 15.73 -1.86 -17.36
CA GLY A 153 16.73 -1.20 -16.48
C GLY A 153 16.28 0.11 -15.88
N MET A 154 15.01 0.47 -16.03
CA MET A 154 14.36 1.59 -15.36
C MET A 154 15.05 2.96 -15.61
N PRO A 155 15.31 3.36 -16.86
CA PRO A 155 15.95 4.65 -17.12
C PRO A 155 15.09 5.83 -16.69
N TYR A 156 15.75 6.90 -16.19
CA TYR A 156 15.07 8.12 -15.74
C TYR A 156 14.51 8.97 -16.89
N GLY A 157 15.32 9.22 -17.91
CA GLY A 157 14.98 10.08 -19.05
C GLY A 157 15.32 11.56 -18.85
N ASP A 158 14.81 12.42 -19.73
CA ASP A 158 15.01 13.87 -19.61
C ASP A 158 13.93 14.46 -18.68
N ILE A 159 14.37 15.25 -17.70
CA ILE A 159 13.48 15.93 -16.74
C ILE A 159 12.44 16.85 -17.43
N LYS A 160 12.75 17.35 -18.64
CA LYS A 160 11.81 18.17 -19.40
C LYS A 160 10.58 17.41 -19.87
N ASP A 161 10.67 16.10 -19.97
CA ASP A 161 9.56 15.24 -20.37
C ASP A 161 8.70 14.84 -19.15
N LEU A 162 9.13 15.16 -17.92
CA LEU A 162 8.39 14.80 -16.71
C LEU A 162 7.08 15.60 -16.63
N PRO A 163 5.92 14.93 -16.65
CA PRO A 163 4.65 15.61 -16.50
C PRO A 163 4.49 16.21 -15.10
N GLU A 164 3.81 17.36 -15.02
CA GLU A 164 3.44 17.94 -13.74
C GLU A 164 2.58 16.95 -12.94
N LEU A 165 2.82 16.90 -11.63
CA LEU A 165 2.01 16.10 -10.73
C LEU A 165 0.55 16.59 -10.77
N PRO A 166 -0.44 15.67 -10.88
CA PRO A 166 -1.85 16.06 -10.86
C PRO A 166 -2.20 16.88 -9.63
N LYS A 167 -3.03 17.89 -9.83
CA LYS A 167 -3.62 18.63 -8.70
C LYS A 167 -4.73 17.78 -8.09
N PHE A 168 -4.55 17.37 -6.86
CA PHE A 168 -5.55 16.60 -6.14
C PHE A 168 -6.54 17.55 -5.47
N ARG A 169 -7.82 17.17 -5.55
CA ARG A 169 -8.88 17.93 -4.89
C ARG A 169 -8.83 17.64 -3.38
N GLU A 170 -8.69 18.69 -2.60
CA GLU A 170 -8.80 18.62 -1.15
C GLU A 170 -10.24 18.87 -0.70
N GLY A 171 -10.60 18.35 0.48
CA GLY A 171 -11.91 18.58 1.06
C GLY A 171 -13.04 17.79 0.40
N TRP A 172 -14.14 18.48 0.08
CA TRP A 172 -15.35 17.85 -0.45
C TRP A 172 -15.22 17.51 -1.93
N HIS A 173 -15.48 16.24 -2.28
CA HIS A 173 -15.51 15.75 -3.66
C HIS A 173 -16.95 15.70 -4.24
N LEU A 174 -17.94 16.12 -3.48
CA LEU A 174 -19.30 16.26 -3.95
C LEU A 174 -19.39 17.29 -5.09
N PRO A 175 -20.40 17.20 -5.99
CA PRO A 175 -20.57 18.15 -7.09
C PRO A 175 -20.76 19.61 -6.63
N ARG A 176 -21.27 19.77 -5.42
CA ARG A 176 -21.45 21.07 -4.75
C ARG A 176 -21.03 20.98 -3.29
N VAL A 177 -20.88 22.13 -2.65
CA VAL A 177 -20.67 22.23 -1.19
C VAL A 177 -21.84 21.53 -0.49
N PRO A 178 -21.61 20.68 0.52
CA PRO A 178 -22.68 20.01 1.23
C PRO A 178 -23.60 21.01 1.94
N ASP A 179 -24.90 20.74 1.92
CA ASP A 179 -25.88 21.59 2.59
C ASP A 179 -25.74 21.51 4.12
N VAL A 180 -25.31 20.34 4.61
CA VAL A 180 -25.11 20.08 6.04
C VAL A 180 -23.83 19.27 6.25
N VAL A 181 -23.10 19.62 7.31
CA VAL A 181 -21.91 18.90 7.76
C VAL A 181 -22.13 18.47 9.22
N TYR A 182 -21.96 17.19 9.47
CA TYR A 182 -22.06 16.62 10.80
C TYR A 182 -20.69 16.22 11.34
N GLU A 183 -20.35 16.66 12.53
CA GLU A 183 -19.18 16.17 13.24
C GLU A 183 -19.49 14.80 13.87
N MET A 184 -18.77 13.76 13.48
CA MET A 184 -18.95 12.41 14.02
C MET A 184 -18.54 12.30 15.48
N ARG A 185 -17.59 13.13 15.93
CA ARG A 185 -17.20 13.24 17.34
C ARG A 185 -16.37 14.51 17.61
N LYS A 186 -16.51 15.01 18.84
CA LYS A 186 -15.83 16.25 19.29
C LYS A 186 -14.31 16.07 19.52
N ARG A 187 -13.85 14.86 19.79
CA ARG A 187 -12.42 14.57 20.02
C ARG A 187 -11.96 13.48 19.04
N PRO A 188 -10.78 13.62 18.41
CA PRO A 188 -10.24 12.60 17.54
C PRO A 188 -10.11 11.24 18.25
N PHE A 189 -10.33 10.17 17.50
CA PHE A 189 -9.95 8.83 17.95
C PHE A 189 -8.43 8.68 17.76
N VAL A 190 -7.75 8.29 18.81
CA VAL A 190 -6.31 8.04 18.75
C VAL A 190 -6.10 6.60 18.33
N VAL A 191 -5.56 6.42 17.14
CA VAL A 191 -5.21 5.10 16.63
C VAL A 191 -4.01 4.58 17.39
N PRO A 192 -4.08 3.41 18.05
CA PRO A 192 -2.94 2.85 18.77
C PRO A 192 -1.83 2.46 17.79
N LYS A 193 -0.59 2.50 18.25
CA LYS A 193 0.59 2.14 17.45
C LYS A 193 0.67 0.65 17.14
N GLU A 194 0.07 -0.17 17.96
CA GLU A 194 0.16 -1.63 17.93
C GLU A 194 -1.21 -2.25 18.20
N GLY A 195 -1.40 -3.46 17.71
CA GLY A 195 -2.63 -4.25 17.91
C GLY A 195 -3.66 -4.05 16.82
N VAL A 196 -4.83 -4.65 17.05
CA VAL A 196 -5.98 -4.56 16.14
C VAL A 196 -6.84 -3.37 16.54
N VAL A 197 -7.21 -2.56 15.56
CA VAL A 197 -8.16 -1.47 15.75
C VAL A 197 -9.53 -1.97 15.31
N GLU A 198 -10.42 -2.15 16.27
CA GLU A 198 -11.80 -2.53 16.02
C GLU A 198 -12.56 -1.41 15.29
N TYR A 199 -13.65 -1.78 14.59
CA TYR A 199 -14.53 -0.81 13.95
C TYR A 199 -15.00 0.24 14.94
N GLN A 200 -14.84 1.50 14.56
CA GLN A 200 -15.33 2.64 15.34
C GLN A 200 -16.70 3.07 14.82
N TYR A 201 -17.70 3.01 15.68
CA TYR A 201 -19.08 3.38 15.35
C TYR A 201 -19.38 4.79 15.84
N PHE A 202 -19.93 5.60 14.95
CA PHE A 202 -20.37 6.95 15.23
C PHE A 202 -21.85 7.05 14.91
N VAL A 203 -22.64 7.50 15.86
CA VAL A 203 -24.08 7.76 15.66
C VAL A 203 -24.27 9.26 15.57
N VAL A 204 -24.87 9.69 14.49
CA VAL A 204 -25.18 11.10 14.24
C VAL A 204 -26.67 11.22 14.00
N ASP A 205 -27.33 12.06 14.79
CA ASP A 205 -28.73 12.45 14.55
C ASP A 205 -28.76 13.56 13.49
N PRO A 206 -29.32 13.30 12.30
CA PRO A 206 -29.43 14.32 11.27
C PRO A 206 -30.43 15.43 11.59
N GLY A 207 -31.26 15.26 12.62
CA GLY A 207 -32.26 16.25 13.06
C GLY A 207 -33.41 16.43 12.07
N PHE A 208 -33.62 15.53 11.13
CA PHE A 208 -34.74 15.60 10.19
C PHE A 208 -36.07 15.47 10.89
N LYS A 209 -37.03 16.32 10.52
CA LYS A 209 -38.39 16.31 11.06
C LYS A 209 -39.41 15.69 10.12
N GLU A 210 -38.99 15.47 8.89
CA GLU A 210 -39.76 14.88 7.79
C GLU A 210 -38.81 14.14 6.84
N ASP A 211 -39.38 13.37 5.94
CA ASP A 211 -38.59 12.63 4.92
C ASP A 211 -37.77 13.59 4.08
N GLN A 212 -36.50 13.28 3.90
CA GLN A 212 -35.54 14.06 3.11
C GLN A 212 -34.91 13.24 1.99
N TRP A 213 -34.76 13.86 0.83
CA TRP A 213 -33.99 13.28 -0.28
C TRP A 213 -32.53 13.63 -0.15
N ILE A 214 -31.68 12.61 -0.10
CA ILE A 214 -30.22 12.76 -0.06
C ILE A 214 -29.68 12.52 -1.46
N THR A 215 -29.04 13.52 -2.07
CA THR A 215 -28.44 13.44 -3.41
C THR A 215 -26.96 13.08 -3.39
N GLY A 216 -26.32 13.16 -2.24
CA GLY A 216 -24.91 12.79 -2.07
C GLY A 216 -24.52 12.82 -0.60
N ALA A 217 -23.57 11.98 -0.25
CA ALA A 217 -22.95 11.94 1.07
C ALA A 217 -21.45 11.66 0.92
N GLN A 218 -20.67 12.25 1.80
CA GLN A 218 -19.22 12.02 1.83
C GLN A 218 -18.74 12.05 3.28
N VAL A 219 -17.83 11.15 3.61
CA VAL A 219 -17.08 11.18 4.86
C VAL A 219 -15.72 11.80 4.62
N LEU A 220 -15.36 12.81 5.42
CA LEU A 220 -14.02 13.38 5.44
C LEU A 220 -13.31 12.94 6.72
N PRO A 221 -12.35 12.01 6.64
CA PRO A 221 -11.54 11.65 7.80
C PRO A 221 -10.56 12.79 8.14
N GLY A 222 -10.34 13.01 9.44
CA GLY A 222 -9.36 14.00 9.91
C GLY A 222 -7.92 13.63 9.57
N ASN A 223 -7.64 12.33 9.39
CA ASN A 223 -6.35 11.83 8.89
C ASN A 223 -6.60 10.67 7.91
N ARG A 224 -6.36 10.92 6.64
CA ARG A 224 -6.60 9.95 5.56
C ARG A 224 -5.64 8.75 5.62
N SER A 225 -4.44 8.94 6.13
CA SER A 225 -3.41 7.87 6.17
C SER A 225 -3.75 6.72 7.12
N VAL A 226 -4.73 6.91 8.01
CA VAL A 226 -5.15 5.89 8.98
C VAL A 226 -6.59 5.44 8.84
N VAL A 227 -7.30 5.92 7.80
CA VAL A 227 -8.70 5.53 7.53
C VAL A 227 -8.80 4.88 6.16
N HIS A 228 -8.88 3.55 6.16
CA HIS A 228 -8.98 2.79 4.92
C HIS A 228 -10.34 2.95 4.24
N HIS A 229 -11.43 2.86 5.01
CA HIS A 229 -12.80 3.10 4.51
C HIS A 229 -13.73 3.56 5.63
N ALA A 230 -14.85 4.15 5.24
CA ALA A 230 -15.98 4.44 6.11
C ALA A 230 -17.25 3.90 5.46
N ILE A 231 -18.11 3.28 6.25
CA ILE A 231 -19.40 2.74 5.82
C ILE A 231 -20.51 3.50 6.53
N VAL A 232 -21.45 4.05 5.77
CA VAL A 232 -22.60 4.77 6.30
C VAL A 232 -23.83 3.89 6.28
N PHE A 233 -24.47 3.74 7.41
CA PHE A 233 -25.73 3.02 7.55
C PHE A 233 -26.83 4.00 7.93
N ILE A 234 -28.01 3.80 7.37
CA ILE A 234 -29.23 4.46 7.82
C ILE A 234 -29.92 3.51 8.80
N ARG A 235 -30.21 3.99 9.99
CA ARG A 235 -31.00 3.26 10.98
C ARG A 235 -32.42 3.81 10.98
N PRO A 236 -33.42 2.92 11.04
CA PRO A 236 -34.82 3.34 11.21
C PRO A 236 -35.03 4.01 12.55
#